data_74e420b17aa3b669ff3f62ea5ec68cec
#
_entry.id   74e420b17aa3b669ff3f62ea5ec68cec
#
_cell.length_a   1.000
_cell.length_b   1.000
_cell.length_c   1.000
_cell.angle_alpha   90.00
_cell.angle_beta   90.00
_cell.angle_gamma   90.00
#
_symmetry.space_group_name_H-M   'P 1'
#
loop_
_entity.id
_entity.type
_entity.pdbx_description
1 polymer ?
#
loop_
_entity_poly.entity_id
_entity_poly.type
_entity_poly.pdbx_seq_one_letter_code
_entity_poly.pdbx_strand_id
1 'polypeptide(L)'
;GTKEVSLAMQQGEAHASCGMFESSVKGAFAEHIKSGKMKIMVQFGPDKAVEYFGDATRLYDRMKKPEDRQVLDVIFRQTQLARPLAAPPGTPADRVAALRKAMLAAFADPELVADGERLKIDFAPLSGDEAQALIGRE
;
A
#
# COMPACT_ATOMS: atom_id res chain seq x y z
N GLY A 1 10.09 2.96 13.94
CA GLY A 1 8.84 2.88 13.12
C GLY A 1 8.38 4.25 12.63
N THR A 2 7.21 4.33 11.98
CA THR A 2 6.71 5.59 11.36
C THR A 2 6.54 6.74 12.35
N LYS A 3 6.20 6.44 13.59
CA LYS A 3 6.03 7.48 14.64
C LYS A 3 7.36 8.14 15.02
N GLU A 4 8.40 7.36 15.16
CA GLU A 4 9.75 7.85 15.47
C GLU A 4 10.31 8.67 14.32
N VAL A 5 10.08 8.25 13.08
CA VAL A 5 10.45 9.04 11.89
C VAL A 5 9.69 10.35 11.85
N SER A 6 8.39 10.35 12.16
CA SER A 6 7.59 11.56 12.24
C SER A 6 8.14 12.54 13.29
N LEU A 7 8.51 12.02 14.45
CA LEU A 7 9.11 12.83 15.53
C LEU A 7 10.45 13.43 15.11
N ALA A 8 11.34 12.61 14.53
CA ALA A 8 12.65 13.08 14.04
C ALA A 8 12.52 14.19 12.98
N MET A 9 11.53 14.07 12.08
CA MET A 9 11.25 15.12 11.11
C MET A 9 10.71 16.40 11.75
N GLN A 10 9.86 16.28 12.78
CA GLN A 10 9.35 17.44 13.54
C GLN A 10 10.45 18.16 14.32
N GLN A 11 11.42 17.42 14.81
CA GLN A 11 12.57 17.96 15.55
C GLN A 11 13.68 18.48 14.64
N GLY A 12 13.56 18.31 13.32
CA GLY A 12 14.57 18.71 12.35
C GLY A 12 15.78 17.78 12.26
N GLU A 13 15.71 16.61 12.88
CA GLU A 13 16.77 15.59 12.82
C GLU A 13 16.76 14.84 11.47
N ALA A 14 15.60 14.79 10.81
CA ALA A 14 15.44 14.23 9.48
C ALA A 14 14.66 15.20 8.59
N HIS A 15 15.12 15.41 7.35
CA HIS A 15 14.48 16.35 6.41
C HIS A 15 13.56 15.67 5.41
N ALA A 16 13.68 14.36 5.24
CA ALA A 16 12.85 13.56 4.34
C ALA A 16 12.76 12.12 4.82
N SER A 17 11.74 11.42 4.37
CA SER A 17 11.58 9.98 4.54
C SER A 17 10.99 9.35 3.29
N CYS A 18 11.26 8.08 3.04
CA CYS A 18 10.69 7.32 1.93
C CYS A 18 10.20 5.95 2.40
N GLY A 19 9.50 5.23 1.51
CA GLY A 19 9.01 3.88 1.79
C GLY A 19 7.79 3.84 2.72
N MET A 20 6.97 4.89 2.72
CA MET A 20 5.76 4.95 3.54
C MET A 20 4.53 4.55 2.73
N PHE A 21 3.67 3.74 3.34
CA PHE A 21 2.34 3.46 2.82
C PHE A 21 1.38 4.63 3.04
N GLU A 22 0.37 4.75 2.20
CA GLU A 22 -0.65 5.78 2.27
C GLU A 22 -1.29 5.88 3.66
N SER A 23 -1.67 4.74 4.25
CA SER A 23 -2.24 4.69 5.61
C SER A 23 -1.32 5.27 6.68
N SER A 24 -0.01 5.04 6.56
CA SER A 24 0.97 5.63 7.47
C SER A 24 1.07 7.15 7.31
N VAL A 25 0.99 7.63 6.07
CA VAL A 25 1.03 9.06 5.76
C VAL A 25 -0.24 9.74 6.27
N LYS A 26 -1.41 9.17 6.01
CA LYS A 26 -2.71 9.65 6.53
C LYS A 26 -2.77 9.64 8.06
N GLY A 27 -2.10 8.70 8.72
CA GLY A 27 -2.07 8.60 10.17
C GLY A 27 -1.08 9.57 10.83
N ALA A 28 0.21 9.43 10.51
CA ALA A 28 1.29 10.10 11.22
C ALA A 28 1.59 11.53 10.72
N PHE A 29 1.30 11.84 9.46
CA PHE A 29 1.73 13.08 8.81
C PHE A 29 0.58 13.96 8.30
N ALA A 30 -0.68 13.54 8.47
CA ALA A 30 -1.83 14.24 7.93
C ALA A 30 -1.86 15.74 8.25
N GLU A 31 -1.67 16.12 9.51
CA GLU A 31 -1.70 17.52 9.94
C GLU A 31 -0.52 18.33 9.38
N HIS A 32 0.65 17.71 9.22
CA HIS A 32 1.83 18.37 8.67
C HIS A 32 1.67 18.63 7.17
N ILE A 33 1.04 17.71 6.45
CA ILE A 33 0.73 17.86 5.02
C ILE A 33 -0.35 18.92 4.84
N LYS A 34 -1.44 18.84 5.62
CA LYS A 34 -2.53 19.80 5.58
C LYS A 34 -2.09 21.24 5.90
N SER A 35 -1.17 21.39 6.83
CA SER A 35 -0.59 22.71 7.21
C SER A 35 0.53 23.19 6.27
N GLY A 36 0.90 22.42 5.25
CA GLY A 36 1.98 22.74 4.32
C GLY A 36 3.39 22.61 4.90
N LYS A 37 3.55 22.13 6.14
CA LYS A 37 4.86 21.90 6.78
C LYS A 37 5.60 20.70 6.17
N MET A 38 4.88 19.82 5.51
CA MET A 38 5.42 18.63 4.84
C MET A 38 4.79 18.48 3.46
N LYS A 39 5.61 18.09 2.48
CA LYS A 39 5.17 17.86 1.11
C LYS A 39 5.50 16.43 0.68
N ILE A 40 4.55 15.79 0.01
CA ILE A 40 4.78 14.50 -0.65
C ILE A 40 5.46 14.81 -2.00
N MET A 41 6.64 14.26 -2.21
CA MET A 41 7.46 14.56 -3.39
C MET A 41 7.27 13.55 -4.51
N VAL A 42 7.19 12.25 -4.15
CA VAL A 42 7.21 11.15 -5.11
C VAL A 42 6.28 10.03 -4.66
N GLN A 43 5.56 9.45 -5.62
CA GLN A 43 4.76 8.25 -5.47
C GLN A 43 5.46 7.10 -6.19
N PHE A 44 5.60 5.95 -5.53
CA PHE A 44 6.32 4.79 -6.07
C PHE A 44 5.41 3.69 -6.64
N GLY A 45 4.12 3.72 -6.36
CA GLY A 45 3.18 2.67 -6.78
C GLY A 45 3.09 2.51 -8.31
N PRO A 46 2.99 1.26 -8.79
CA PRO A 46 3.02 0.99 -10.24
C PRO A 46 1.74 1.38 -10.98
N ASP A 47 0.56 1.27 -10.36
CA ASP A 47 -0.69 1.26 -11.11
C ASP A 47 -1.33 2.64 -11.27
N LYS A 48 -1.84 3.21 -10.19
CA LYS A 48 -2.60 4.46 -10.23
C LYS A 48 -2.01 5.49 -9.30
N ALA A 49 -2.20 6.76 -9.65
CA ALA A 49 -1.93 7.84 -8.72
C ALA A 49 -2.80 7.67 -7.47
N VAL A 50 -2.20 7.85 -6.31
CA VAL A 50 -2.93 7.93 -5.05
C VAL A 50 -3.48 9.34 -4.93
N GLU A 51 -4.79 9.48 -4.92
CA GLU A 51 -5.47 10.78 -4.89
C GLU A 51 -5.03 11.64 -3.70
N TYR A 52 -4.87 11.02 -2.54
CA TYR A 52 -4.39 11.70 -1.33
C TYR A 52 -3.00 12.34 -1.48
N PHE A 53 -2.18 11.86 -2.41
CA PHE A 53 -0.84 12.41 -2.66
C PHE A 53 -0.83 13.58 -3.66
N GLY A 54 -1.99 13.97 -4.18
CA GLY A 54 -2.17 15.15 -5.00
C GLY A 54 -1.25 15.17 -6.23
N ASP A 55 -0.50 16.26 -6.37
CA ASP A 55 0.40 16.52 -7.49
C ASP A 55 1.80 15.87 -7.35
N ALA A 56 2.00 15.01 -6.34
CA ALA A 56 3.27 14.33 -6.15
C ALA A 56 3.66 13.53 -7.39
N THR A 57 4.90 13.70 -7.83
CA THR A 57 5.41 13.06 -9.04
C THR A 57 5.32 11.54 -8.93
N ARG A 58 4.70 10.89 -9.90
CA ARG A 58 4.76 9.43 -10.02
C ARG A 58 6.09 9.01 -10.64
N LEU A 59 6.79 8.10 -9.97
CA LEU A 59 8.08 7.63 -10.48
C LEU A 59 7.94 6.96 -11.85
N TYR A 60 6.90 6.16 -12.05
CA TYR A 60 6.60 5.47 -13.31
C TYR A 60 6.42 6.43 -14.50
N ASP A 61 5.88 7.62 -14.28
CA ASP A 61 5.68 8.60 -15.35
C ASP A 61 7.00 9.27 -15.80
N ARG A 62 8.05 9.15 -14.99
CA ARG A 62 9.38 9.64 -15.30
C ARG A 62 10.24 8.62 -16.07
N MET A 63 9.84 7.36 -16.07
CA MET A 63 10.54 6.29 -16.79
C MET A 63 10.15 6.30 -18.26
N LYS A 64 11.09 6.72 -19.10
CA LYS A 64 10.89 6.83 -20.55
C LYS A 64 11.20 5.53 -21.28
N LYS A 65 12.10 4.72 -20.73
CA LYS A 65 12.55 3.46 -21.33
C LYS A 65 11.74 2.29 -20.75
N PRO A 66 11.35 1.32 -21.59
CA PRO A 66 10.67 0.12 -21.10
C PRO A 66 11.46 -0.66 -20.05
N GLU A 67 12.78 -0.72 -20.21
CA GLU A 67 13.69 -1.43 -19.31
C GLU A 67 13.66 -0.82 -17.90
N ASP A 68 13.62 0.49 -17.78
CA ASP A 68 13.53 1.19 -16.49
C ASP A 68 12.22 0.84 -15.78
N ARG A 69 11.12 0.75 -16.52
CA ARG A 69 9.82 0.32 -15.99
C ARG A 69 9.85 -1.12 -15.51
N GLN A 70 10.48 -2.03 -16.24
CA GLN A 70 10.63 -3.42 -15.82
C GLN A 70 11.40 -3.53 -14.49
N VAL A 71 12.46 -2.73 -14.31
CA VAL A 71 13.19 -2.67 -13.04
C VAL A 71 12.28 -2.19 -11.91
N LEU A 72 11.49 -1.14 -12.14
CA LEU A 72 10.53 -0.66 -11.13
C LEU A 72 9.47 -1.72 -10.81
N ASP A 73 8.98 -2.45 -11.81
CA ASP A 73 8.00 -3.52 -11.61
C ASP A 73 8.55 -4.61 -10.69
N VAL A 74 9.80 -5.03 -10.87
CA VAL A 74 10.44 -6.01 -9.98
C VAL A 74 10.54 -5.47 -8.55
N ILE A 75 10.89 -4.21 -8.37
CA ILE A 75 11.09 -3.61 -7.05
C ILE A 75 9.75 -3.34 -6.34
N PHE A 76 8.75 -2.81 -7.06
CA PHE A 76 7.53 -2.29 -6.44
C PHE A 76 6.30 -3.18 -6.60
N ARG A 77 6.33 -4.22 -7.43
CA ARG A 77 5.20 -5.16 -7.57
C ARG A 77 4.81 -5.80 -6.24
N GLN A 78 5.78 -6.12 -5.41
CA GLN A 78 5.53 -6.66 -4.07
C GLN A 78 4.66 -5.74 -3.19
N THR A 79 4.63 -4.43 -3.46
CA THR A 79 3.80 -3.48 -2.70
C THR A 79 2.31 -3.67 -2.96
N GLN A 80 1.94 -4.28 -4.09
CA GLN A 80 0.54 -4.61 -4.41
C GLN A 80 0.02 -5.75 -3.52
N LEU A 81 0.90 -6.65 -3.07
CA LEU A 81 0.54 -7.73 -2.16
C LEU A 81 0.58 -7.33 -0.68
N ALA A 82 1.00 -6.14 -0.38
CA ALA A 82 1.22 -5.52 0.93
C ALA A 82 1.16 -6.43 2.18
N ARG A 83 0.05 -7.13 2.42
CA ARG A 83 -0.18 -8.03 3.57
C ARG A 83 -0.98 -9.25 3.15
N PRO A 84 -0.41 -10.19 2.40
CA PRO A 84 -1.10 -11.39 1.96
C PRO A 84 -1.33 -12.35 3.12
N LEU A 85 -2.48 -13.02 3.10
CA LEU A 85 -2.73 -14.18 3.94
C LEU A 85 -2.40 -15.44 3.13
N ALA A 86 -1.55 -16.28 3.67
CA ALA A 86 -1.11 -17.50 3.01
C ALA A 86 -1.53 -18.74 3.82
N ALA A 87 -1.98 -19.77 3.13
CA ALA A 87 -2.17 -21.08 3.71
C ALA A 87 -0.88 -21.93 3.58
N PRO A 88 -0.60 -22.83 4.50
CA PRO A 88 0.54 -23.75 4.38
C PRO A 88 0.47 -24.62 3.13
N PRO A 89 1.62 -25.02 2.57
CA PRO A 89 1.65 -26.00 1.49
C PRO A 89 0.87 -27.28 1.85
N GLY A 90 0.15 -27.84 0.88
CA GLY A 90 -0.67 -29.04 1.10
C GLY A 90 -2.02 -28.80 1.75
N THR A 91 -2.41 -27.56 2.00
CA THR A 91 -3.78 -27.26 2.45
C THR A 91 -4.79 -27.73 1.40
N PRO A 92 -5.82 -28.52 1.74
CA PRO A 92 -6.83 -29.00 0.81
C PRO A 92 -7.51 -27.88 0.04
N ALA A 93 -7.76 -28.07 -1.26
CA ALA A 93 -8.27 -27.05 -2.16
C ALA A 93 -9.63 -26.48 -1.72
N ASP A 94 -10.51 -27.31 -1.20
CA ASP A 94 -11.82 -26.92 -0.66
C ASP A 94 -11.69 -25.99 0.54
N ARG A 95 -10.71 -26.22 1.41
CA ARG A 95 -10.41 -25.33 2.55
C ARG A 95 -9.84 -23.98 2.09
N VAL A 96 -8.94 -24.01 1.11
CA VAL A 96 -8.42 -22.76 0.51
C VAL A 96 -9.55 -21.94 -0.12
N ALA A 97 -10.45 -22.59 -0.86
CA ALA A 97 -11.60 -21.92 -1.46
C ALA A 97 -12.55 -21.33 -0.40
N ALA A 98 -12.81 -22.07 0.68
CA ALA A 98 -13.64 -21.60 1.80
C ALA A 98 -13.01 -20.37 2.48
N LEU A 99 -11.70 -20.41 2.74
CA LEU A 99 -10.96 -19.27 3.34
C LEU A 99 -10.97 -18.05 2.43
N ARG A 100 -10.71 -18.20 1.13
CA ARG A 100 -10.78 -17.10 0.15
C ARG A 100 -12.15 -16.43 0.14
N LYS A 101 -13.23 -17.24 0.12
CA LYS A 101 -14.60 -16.73 0.17
C LYS A 101 -14.90 -16.00 1.48
N ALA A 102 -14.51 -16.58 2.61
CA ALA A 102 -14.74 -15.97 3.93
C ALA A 102 -13.98 -14.64 4.09
N MET A 103 -12.75 -14.56 3.60
CA MET A 103 -11.97 -13.33 3.64
C MET A 103 -12.60 -12.20 2.84
N LEU A 104 -13.04 -12.48 1.59
CA LEU A 104 -13.71 -11.46 0.78
C LEU A 104 -15.02 -11.01 1.40
N ALA A 105 -15.78 -11.95 1.99
CA ALA A 105 -17.02 -11.62 2.71
C ALA A 105 -16.74 -10.74 3.94
N ALA A 106 -15.68 -11.03 4.70
CA ALA A 106 -15.27 -10.21 5.84
C ALA A 106 -14.88 -8.79 5.42
N PHE A 107 -14.13 -8.62 4.33
CA PHE A 107 -13.79 -7.29 3.81
C PHE A 107 -14.98 -6.50 3.25
N ALA A 108 -16.08 -7.16 2.92
CA ALA A 108 -17.32 -6.53 2.51
C ALA A 108 -18.29 -6.28 3.69
N ASP A 109 -17.94 -6.72 4.89
CA ASP A 109 -18.77 -6.54 6.09
C ASP A 109 -18.82 -5.06 6.49
N PRO A 110 -20.04 -4.48 6.64
CA PRO A 110 -20.20 -3.06 6.98
C PRO A 110 -19.55 -2.66 8.30
N GLU A 111 -19.53 -3.55 9.31
CA GLU A 111 -18.91 -3.25 10.60
C GLU A 111 -17.38 -3.17 10.46
N LEU A 112 -16.78 -4.11 9.71
CA LEU A 112 -15.33 -4.07 9.44
C LEU A 112 -14.94 -2.85 8.63
N VAL A 113 -15.74 -2.47 7.62
CA VAL A 113 -15.49 -1.26 6.81
C VAL A 113 -15.55 -0.01 7.68
N ALA A 114 -16.57 0.13 8.50
CA ALA A 114 -16.72 1.26 9.44
C ALA A 114 -15.56 1.34 10.45
N ASP A 115 -15.11 0.20 10.97
CA ASP A 115 -13.95 0.13 11.87
C ASP A 115 -12.65 0.52 11.14
N GLY A 116 -12.49 0.11 9.88
CA GLY A 116 -11.38 0.53 9.04
C GLY A 116 -11.32 2.05 8.87
N GLU A 117 -12.43 2.66 8.52
CA GLU A 117 -12.55 4.12 8.40
C GLU A 117 -12.21 4.84 9.71
N ARG A 118 -12.76 4.36 10.83
CA ARG A 118 -12.48 4.90 12.16
C ARG A 118 -11.00 4.82 12.53
N LEU A 119 -10.35 3.73 12.16
CA LEU A 119 -8.92 3.48 12.42
C LEU A 119 -8.00 4.07 11.33
N LYS A 120 -8.56 4.69 10.30
CA LYS A 120 -7.83 5.21 9.12
C LYS A 120 -7.02 4.12 8.40
N ILE A 121 -7.60 2.94 8.30
CA ILE A 121 -7.06 1.79 7.56
C ILE A 121 -7.81 1.70 6.24
N ASP A 122 -7.09 1.85 5.14
CA ASP A 122 -7.66 1.65 3.81
C ASP A 122 -7.70 0.14 3.50
N PHE A 123 -8.87 -0.37 3.19
CA PHE A 123 -9.02 -1.73 2.66
C PHE A 123 -9.01 -1.70 1.14
N ALA A 124 -8.05 -2.40 0.56
CA ALA A 124 -7.97 -2.66 -0.88
C ALA A 124 -7.79 -4.18 -1.08
N PRO A 125 -8.84 -4.99 -0.82
CA PRO A 125 -8.72 -6.43 -0.87
C PRO A 125 -8.51 -6.92 -2.30
N LEU A 126 -7.54 -7.81 -2.46
CA LEU A 126 -7.37 -8.63 -3.65
C LEU A 126 -7.98 -10.01 -3.40
N SER A 127 -8.63 -10.57 -4.41
CA SER A 127 -9.02 -11.98 -4.37
C SER A 127 -7.79 -12.89 -4.35
N GLY A 128 -7.96 -14.12 -3.87
CA GLY A 128 -6.88 -15.09 -3.87
C GLY A 128 -6.36 -15.41 -5.28
N ASP A 129 -7.21 -15.31 -6.31
CA ASP A 129 -6.82 -15.54 -7.69
C ASP A 129 -6.02 -14.38 -8.27
N GLU A 130 -6.41 -13.13 -7.98
CA GLU A 130 -5.64 -11.94 -8.33
C GLU A 130 -4.27 -11.92 -7.63
N ALA A 131 -4.23 -12.25 -6.33
CA ALA A 131 -2.97 -12.36 -5.59
C ALA A 131 -2.06 -13.46 -6.18
N GLN A 132 -2.62 -14.62 -6.53
CA GLN A 132 -1.88 -15.71 -7.17
C GLN A 132 -1.36 -15.32 -8.56
N ALA A 133 -2.15 -14.57 -9.35
CA ALA A 133 -1.73 -14.06 -10.64
C ALA A 133 -0.60 -13.02 -10.53
N LEU A 134 -0.56 -12.22 -9.47
CA LEU A 134 0.54 -11.29 -9.22
C LEU A 134 1.85 -12.03 -8.90
N ILE A 135 1.80 -13.13 -8.15
CA ILE A 135 2.96 -13.94 -7.81
C ILE A 135 3.48 -14.69 -9.05
N GLY A 136 2.60 -15.19 -9.91
CA GLY A 136 2.96 -16.00 -11.08
C GLY A 136 3.39 -15.21 -12.33
N ARG A 137 3.53 -13.89 -12.25
CA ARG A 137 4.01 -13.04 -13.36
C ARG A 137 5.52 -12.80 -13.32
N GLU A 138 6.29 -13.80 -12.92
CA GLU A 138 7.75 -13.78 -13.00
C GLU A 138 8.26 -14.01 -14.42
#